data_4a4b5c72b8b1648634cfa611b49f8180
#
_entry.id   4a4b5c72b8b1648634cfa611b49f8180
#
_cell.length_a   1.000
_cell.length_b   1.000
_cell.length_c   1.000
_cell.angle_alpha   90.00
_cell.angle_beta   90.00
_cell.angle_gamma   90.00
#
_symmetry.space_group_name_H-M   'P 1'
#
loop_
_entity.id
_entity.type
_entity.pdbx_description
1 polymer ?
#
loop_
_entity_poly.entity_id
_entity_poly.type
_entity_poly.pdbx_seq_one_letter_code
_entity_poly.pdbx_strand_id
1 'polypeptide(L)'
;LRSTLDDAAALVTAARALSLRPALVIVDTLARAFAGGNENASEDMGAFIAVIGHLQEALAGPTMLLVHHSGKDEARGMRGHSSLFGAVDTELEVVKLSAEGALTRTGKMTVTKQKDGEDDFSVSYRLEHVQLGHVDPTDGSLVVVPDDAAGGTTDRPAPLRGNAKILLDALDRALDESGQLVGLSQIPQGKRCVRVSIWREYFYQMSTQERDTLRKTWSRATSRLVESGTCGTWGEWVWRC
;
A
#
# COMPACT_ATOMS: atom_id res chain seq x y z
N LEU A 1 -24.22 -12.54 -1.26
CA LEU A 1 -23.41 -13.49 -2.03
C LEU A 1 -22.93 -14.55 -1.05
N ARG A 2 -23.52 -15.73 -1.06
CA ARG A 2 -22.76 -16.88 -0.61
C ARG A 2 -21.67 -17.06 -1.64
N SER A 3 -20.46 -17.38 -1.28
CA SER A 3 -19.29 -17.55 -2.16
C SER A 3 -19.47 -18.72 -3.17
N THR A 4 -20.59 -18.71 -3.89
CA THR A 4 -20.95 -19.75 -4.84
C THR A 4 -21.02 -19.18 -6.26
N LEU A 5 -20.64 -19.98 -7.22
CA LEU A 5 -20.75 -19.66 -8.64
C LEU A 5 -22.20 -19.34 -9.05
N ASP A 6 -23.18 -19.90 -8.36
CA ASP A 6 -24.62 -19.66 -8.63
C ASP A 6 -25.03 -18.22 -8.32
N ASP A 7 -24.54 -17.66 -7.21
CA ASP A 7 -24.80 -16.26 -6.86
C ASP A 7 -24.13 -15.30 -7.86
N ALA A 8 -22.91 -15.60 -8.30
CA ALA A 8 -22.23 -14.84 -9.34
C ALA A 8 -23.01 -14.90 -10.67
N ALA A 9 -23.50 -16.07 -11.05
CA ALA A 9 -24.29 -16.25 -12.27
C ALA A 9 -25.61 -15.46 -12.21
N ALA A 10 -26.27 -15.42 -11.04
CA ALA A 10 -27.47 -14.62 -10.84
C ALA A 10 -27.21 -13.11 -11.02
N LEU A 11 -26.11 -12.59 -10.49
CA LEU A 11 -25.69 -11.19 -10.67
C LEU A 11 -25.37 -10.86 -12.13
N VAL A 12 -24.64 -11.73 -12.82
CA VAL A 12 -24.35 -11.59 -14.25
C VAL A 12 -25.63 -11.55 -15.06
N THR A 13 -26.57 -12.44 -14.76
CA THR A 13 -27.88 -12.51 -15.43
C THR A 13 -28.67 -11.22 -15.22
N ALA A 14 -28.72 -10.71 -13.99
CA ALA A 14 -29.38 -9.44 -13.66
C ALA A 14 -28.74 -8.26 -14.38
N ALA A 15 -27.41 -8.17 -14.39
CA ALA A 15 -26.68 -7.11 -15.08
C ALA A 15 -26.96 -7.12 -16.60
N ARG A 16 -26.99 -8.28 -17.21
CA ARG A 16 -27.32 -8.45 -18.64
C ARG A 16 -28.76 -8.08 -18.95
N ALA A 17 -29.72 -8.49 -18.10
CA ALA A 17 -31.10 -8.12 -18.24
C ALA A 17 -31.35 -6.61 -18.20
N LEU A 18 -30.53 -5.88 -17.43
CA LEU A 18 -30.57 -4.43 -17.35
C LEU A 18 -29.65 -3.74 -18.38
N SER A 19 -29.04 -4.51 -19.28
CA SER A 19 -28.05 -4.01 -20.26
C SER A 19 -26.88 -3.23 -19.62
N LEU A 20 -26.52 -3.55 -18.38
CA LEU A 20 -25.44 -2.89 -17.66
C LEU A 20 -24.08 -3.42 -18.12
N ARG A 21 -23.16 -2.49 -18.33
CA ARG A 21 -21.73 -2.77 -18.51
C ARG A 21 -20.94 -2.03 -17.40
N PRO A 22 -20.81 -2.62 -16.22
CA PRO A 22 -20.16 -1.96 -15.11
C PRO A 22 -18.66 -1.77 -15.40
N ALA A 23 -18.14 -0.57 -15.13
CA ALA A 23 -16.71 -0.30 -15.11
C ALA A 23 -16.11 -0.62 -13.73
N LEU A 24 -16.96 -0.61 -12.69
CA LEU A 24 -16.59 -0.87 -11.30
C LEU A 24 -17.67 -1.71 -10.63
N VAL A 25 -17.25 -2.73 -9.89
CA VAL A 25 -18.10 -3.52 -9.00
C VAL A 25 -17.54 -3.41 -7.57
N ILE A 26 -18.38 -2.96 -6.64
CA ILE A 26 -17.98 -2.78 -5.24
C ILE A 26 -18.62 -3.88 -4.40
N VAL A 27 -17.79 -4.59 -3.63
CA VAL A 27 -18.22 -5.58 -2.63
C VAL A 27 -18.02 -4.98 -1.23
N ASP A 28 -19.10 -4.49 -0.61
CA ASP A 28 -19.08 -3.86 0.71
C ASP A 28 -19.96 -4.68 1.70
N THR A 29 -19.34 -5.41 2.55
CA THR A 29 -17.93 -5.70 2.78
C THR A 29 -17.62 -7.15 2.40
N LEU A 30 -16.32 -7.49 2.28
CA LEU A 30 -15.89 -8.87 2.04
C LEU A 30 -16.54 -9.83 3.05
N ALA A 31 -16.50 -9.51 4.36
CA ALA A 31 -17.08 -10.34 5.41
C ALA A 31 -18.59 -10.63 5.19
N ARG A 32 -19.36 -9.68 4.66
CA ARG A 32 -20.78 -9.86 4.35
C ARG A 32 -20.99 -10.74 3.10
N ALA A 33 -20.12 -10.58 2.11
CA ALA A 33 -20.16 -11.39 0.90
C ALA A 33 -19.64 -12.82 1.14
N PHE A 34 -18.82 -13.00 2.16
CA PHE A 34 -18.17 -14.26 2.56
C PHE A 34 -19.04 -15.13 3.50
N ALA A 35 -20.34 -14.87 3.54
CA ALA A 35 -21.28 -15.49 4.48
C ALA A 35 -21.16 -17.00 4.52
N GLY A 36 -20.73 -17.54 5.67
CA GLY A 36 -20.57 -18.98 5.93
C GLY A 36 -19.18 -19.56 5.68
N GLY A 37 -18.23 -18.81 5.13
CA GLY A 37 -16.83 -19.20 4.97
C GLY A 37 -15.94 -18.75 6.16
N ASN A 38 -14.78 -19.33 6.26
CA ASN A 38 -13.73 -18.93 7.21
C ASN A 38 -12.67 -18.08 6.50
N GLU A 39 -12.66 -16.77 6.75
CA GLU A 39 -11.71 -15.81 6.14
C GLU A 39 -10.22 -16.18 6.37
N ASN A 40 -9.93 -17.00 7.39
CA ASN A 40 -8.57 -17.45 7.70
C ASN A 40 -8.22 -18.81 7.05
N ALA A 41 -9.19 -19.47 6.41
CA ALA A 41 -8.95 -20.72 5.70
C ALA A 41 -8.54 -20.44 4.25
N SER A 42 -7.39 -21.01 3.85
CA SER A 42 -6.85 -20.85 2.49
C SER A 42 -7.81 -21.36 1.41
N GLU A 43 -8.50 -22.46 1.68
CA GLU A 43 -9.42 -23.10 0.76
C GLU A 43 -10.65 -22.19 0.49
N ASP A 44 -11.27 -21.71 1.57
CA ASP A 44 -12.44 -20.84 1.48
C ASP A 44 -12.10 -19.50 0.79
N MET A 45 -10.97 -18.90 1.16
CA MET A 45 -10.49 -17.67 0.54
C MET A 45 -10.17 -17.88 -0.95
N GLY A 46 -9.55 -19.01 -1.30
CA GLY A 46 -9.28 -19.39 -2.68
C GLY A 46 -10.57 -19.53 -3.51
N ALA A 47 -11.59 -20.17 -2.94
CA ALA A 47 -12.90 -20.29 -3.59
C ALA A 47 -13.55 -18.90 -3.81
N PHE A 48 -13.50 -18.02 -2.83
CA PHE A 48 -14.01 -16.65 -2.96
C PHE A 48 -13.30 -15.87 -4.07
N ILE A 49 -11.94 -15.92 -4.11
CA ILE A 49 -11.14 -15.27 -5.15
C ILE A 49 -11.54 -15.80 -6.54
N ALA A 50 -11.76 -17.10 -6.68
CA ALA A 50 -12.18 -17.70 -7.94
C ALA A 50 -13.57 -17.20 -8.39
N VAL A 51 -14.52 -17.03 -7.44
CA VAL A 51 -15.85 -16.46 -7.72
C VAL A 51 -15.76 -15.01 -8.18
N ILE A 52 -14.92 -14.20 -7.52
CA ILE A 52 -14.69 -12.80 -7.92
C ILE A 52 -14.06 -12.72 -9.32
N GLY A 53 -13.08 -13.56 -9.63
CA GLY A 53 -12.46 -13.63 -10.96
C GLY A 53 -13.47 -14.03 -12.04
N HIS A 54 -14.31 -15.03 -11.77
CA HIS A 54 -15.37 -15.44 -12.69
C HIS A 54 -16.40 -14.31 -12.93
N LEU A 55 -16.80 -13.59 -11.88
CA LEU A 55 -17.70 -12.45 -11.98
C LEU A 55 -17.08 -11.34 -12.83
N GLN A 56 -15.80 -11.02 -12.61
CA GLN A 56 -15.06 -10.03 -13.38
C GLN A 56 -15.02 -10.38 -14.88
N GLU A 57 -14.68 -11.62 -15.20
CA GLU A 57 -14.63 -12.10 -16.58
C GLU A 57 -16.01 -12.05 -17.25
N ALA A 58 -17.05 -12.55 -16.58
CA ALA A 58 -18.40 -12.61 -17.12
C ALA A 58 -19.06 -11.23 -17.34
N LEU A 59 -18.59 -10.20 -16.65
CA LEU A 59 -18.99 -8.79 -16.78
C LEU A 59 -18.10 -7.96 -17.70
N ALA A 60 -17.21 -8.59 -18.46
CA ALA A 60 -16.30 -7.97 -19.42
C ALA A 60 -15.19 -7.10 -18.76
N GLY A 61 -14.66 -7.51 -17.63
CA GLY A 61 -13.47 -6.98 -17.00
C GLY A 61 -13.62 -5.66 -16.22
N PRO A 62 -14.68 -5.48 -15.40
CA PRO A 62 -14.75 -4.30 -14.51
C PRO A 62 -13.65 -4.34 -13.47
N THR A 63 -13.30 -3.18 -12.91
CA THR A 63 -12.52 -3.13 -11.69
C THR A 63 -13.35 -3.72 -10.53
N MET A 64 -12.75 -4.64 -9.77
CA MET A 64 -13.38 -5.22 -8.58
C MET A 64 -12.81 -4.53 -7.33
N LEU A 65 -13.64 -3.80 -6.58
CA LEU A 65 -13.26 -3.16 -5.32
C LEU A 65 -13.84 -3.94 -4.16
N LEU A 66 -12.96 -4.53 -3.34
CA LEU A 66 -13.35 -5.29 -2.15
C LEU A 66 -13.11 -4.42 -0.92
N VAL A 67 -14.17 -4.06 -0.19
CA VAL A 67 -14.06 -3.34 1.08
C VAL A 67 -13.87 -4.38 2.19
N HIS A 68 -12.78 -4.24 2.93
CA HIS A 68 -12.44 -5.15 4.00
C HIS A 68 -12.03 -4.39 5.26
N HIS A 69 -12.36 -4.93 6.45
CA HIS A 69 -11.92 -4.34 7.70
C HIS A 69 -10.54 -4.85 8.08
N SER A 70 -9.66 -3.93 8.50
CA SER A 70 -8.41 -4.29 9.16
C SER A 70 -8.69 -5.06 10.47
N GLY A 71 -7.79 -5.99 10.82
CA GLY A 71 -7.85 -6.68 12.11
C GLY A 71 -7.65 -5.72 13.28
N LYS A 72 -7.96 -6.17 14.51
CA LYS A 72 -7.68 -5.39 15.74
C LYS A 72 -6.19 -5.15 15.98
N ASP A 73 -5.33 -5.91 15.33
CA ASP A 73 -3.88 -5.82 15.42
C ASP A 73 -3.37 -5.16 14.12
N GLU A 74 -3.25 -3.83 14.16
CA GLU A 74 -2.78 -3.01 13.02
C GLU A 74 -1.38 -3.41 12.54
N ALA A 75 -0.56 -4.02 13.42
CA ALA A 75 0.78 -4.48 13.08
C ALA A 75 0.80 -5.68 12.11
N ARG A 76 -0.31 -6.39 11.96
CA ARG A 76 -0.43 -7.57 11.09
C ARG A 76 -0.97 -7.30 9.69
N GLY A 77 -1.35 -6.04 9.39
CA GLY A 77 -1.93 -5.68 8.09
C GLY A 77 -3.36 -6.18 7.92
N MET A 78 -3.76 -6.45 6.67
CA MET A 78 -5.10 -6.90 6.30
C MET A 78 -5.48 -8.20 7.04
N ARG A 79 -6.68 -8.23 7.62
CA ARG A 79 -7.23 -9.43 8.27
C ARG A 79 -7.56 -10.49 7.22
N GLY A 80 -7.32 -11.77 7.53
CA GLY A 80 -7.63 -12.89 6.67
C GLY A 80 -6.39 -13.59 6.09
N HIS A 81 -6.63 -14.52 5.18
CA HIS A 81 -5.57 -15.33 4.61
C HIS A 81 -4.72 -14.54 3.60
N SER A 82 -3.41 -14.74 3.61
CA SER A 82 -2.44 -14.07 2.72
C SER A 82 -2.70 -14.26 1.21
N SER A 83 -3.52 -15.25 0.85
CA SER A 83 -3.93 -15.47 -0.55
C SER A 83 -4.73 -14.31 -1.14
N LEU A 84 -5.54 -13.60 -0.32
CA LEU A 84 -6.25 -12.41 -0.80
C LEU A 84 -5.26 -11.30 -1.16
N PHE A 85 -4.29 -11.02 -0.27
CA PHE A 85 -3.22 -10.07 -0.56
C PHE A 85 -2.44 -10.45 -1.83
N GLY A 86 -2.19 -11.76 -2.04
CA GLY A 86 -1.55 -12.25 -3.26
C GLY A 86 -2.36 -12.03 -4.54
N ALA A 87 -3.69 -12.08 -4.44
CA ALA A 87 -4.61 -12.01 -5.57
C ALA A 87 -4.92 -10.59 -6.05
N VAL A 88 -4.93 -9.60 -5.14
CA VAL A 88 -5.23 -8.21 -5.51
C VAL A 88 -4.04 -7.53 -6.19
N ASP A 89 -4.31 -6.67 -7.17
CA ASP A 89 -3.29 -5.86 -7.84
C ASP A 89 -2.92 -4.63 -7.01
N THR A 90 -3.90 -4.03 -6.33
CA THR A 90 -3.73 -2.83 -5.51
C THR A 90 -4.37 -3.04 -4.13
N GLU A 91 -3.69 -2.61 -3.07
CA GLU A 91 -4.24 -2.50 -1.72
C GLU A 91 -4.19 -1.04 -1.27
N LEU A 92 -5.32 -0.55 -0.79
CA LEU A 92 -5.49 0.77 -0.19
C LEU A 92 -5.82 0.61 1.29
N GLU A 93 -4.92 1.07 2.16
CA GLU A 93 -5.17 1.14 3.59
C GLU A 93 -5.77 2.50 3.94
N VAL A 94 -6.92 2.50 4.62
CA VAL A 94 -7.58 3.72 5.09
C VAL A 94 -7.60 3.71 6.60
N VAL A 95 -6.93 4.67 7.22
CA VAL A 95 -6.84 4.79 8.68
C VAL A 95 -7.39 6.13 9.14
N LYS A 96 -8.06 6.11 10.29
CA LYS A 96 -8.47 7.33 10.99
C LYS A 96 -7.29 7.81 11.84
N LEU A 97 -6.91 9.07 11.69
CA LEU A 97 -5.90 9.69 12.52
C LEU A 97 -6.59 10.16 13.82
N SER A 98 -6.27 9.51 14.94
CA SER A 98 -6.76 9.89 16.27
C SER A 98 -5.69 10.70 16.98
N ALA A 99 -5.99 11.95 17.37
CA ALA A 99 -5.25 12.62 18.43
C ALA A 99 -5.89 12.22 19.78
N GLU A 100 -5.07 11.94 20.79
CA GLU A 100 -5.59 11.63 22.14
C GLU A 100 -6.55 12.73 22.60
N GLY A 101 -7.80 12.34 22.91
CA GLY A 101 -8.83 13.23 23.45
C GLY A 101 -9.61 14.07 22.45
N ALA A 102 -9.34 14.00 21.15
CA ALA A 102 -10.08 14.73 20.14
C ALA A 102 -10.86 13.80 19.20
N LEU A 103 -12.11 14.19 18.89
CA LEU A 103 -12.85 13.62 17.75
C LEU A 103 -12.23 14.14 16.46
N THR A 104 -11.09 13.56 16.07
CA THR A 104 -10.45 13.95 14.82
C THR A 104 -11.27 13.43 13.65
N ARG A 105 -11.66 14.36 12.78
CA ARG A 105 -12.33 14.05 11.49
C ARG A 105 -11.34 13.87 10.36
N THR A 106 -10.09 13.55 10.68
CA THR A 106 -9.00 13.38 9.71
C THR A 106 -8.62 11.93 9.57
N GLY A 107 -8.11 11.59 8.40
CA GLY A 107 -7.63 10.26 8.10
C GLY A 107 -6.56 10.28 7.02
N LYS A 108 -6.03 9.11 6.74
CA LYS A 108 -5.00 8.88 5.74
C LYS A 108 -5.35 7.65 4.93
N MET A 109 -5.23 7.77 3.61
CA MET A 109 -5.28 6.65 2.68
C MET A 109 -3.86 6.40 2.16
N THR A 110 -3.41 5.16 2.22
CA THR A 110 -2.07 4.75 1.77
C THR A 110 -2.21 3.60 0.77
N VAL A 111 -1.51 3.69 -0.35
CA VAL A 111 -1.32 2.55 -1.26
C VAL A 111 -0.25 1.66 -0.66
N THR A 112 -0.64 0.53 -0.07
CA THR A 112 0.28 -0.41 0.61
C THR A 112 0.78 -1.51 -0.31
N LYS A 113 0.11 -1.69 -1.44
CA LYS A 113 0.51 -2.58 -2.54
C LYS A 113 0.08 -1.99 -3.87
N GLN A 114 0.98 -2.01 -4.85
CA GLN A 114 0.69 -1.75 -6.25
C GLN A 114 1.52 -2.70 -7.11
N LYS A 115 0.86 -3.47 -8.00
CA LYS A 115 1.53 -4.48 -8.81
C LYS A 115 2.39 -3.86 -9.91
N ASP A 116 1.85 -2.87 -10.61
CA ASP A 116 2.44 -2.29 -11.82
C ASP A 116 2.78 -0.80 -11.65
N GLY A 117 2.85 -0.28 -10.43
CA GLY A 117 3.12 1.11 -10.12
C GLY A 117 3.86 1.31 -8.81
N GLU A 118 3.97 2.56 -8.40
CA GLU A 118 4.54 2.93 -7.11
C GLU A 118 3.58 2.57 -5.98
N ASP A 119 4.11 2.00 -4.91
CA ASP A 119 3.44 1.78 -3.64
C ASP A 119 3.92 2.81 -2.59
N ASP A 120 3.32 2.80 -1.40
CA ASP A 120 3.60 3.77 -0.31
C ASP A 120 3.18 5.23 -0.58
N PHE A 121 2.44 5.49 -1.66
CA PHE A 121 1.80 6.77 -1.86
C PHE A 121 0.66 6.98 -0.85
N SER A 122 0.58 8.17 -0.27
CA SER A 122 -0.43 8.46 0.75
C SER A 122 -1.10 9.80 0.51
N VAL A 123 -2.39 9.86 0.82
CA VAL A 123 -3.20 11.08 0.79
C VAL A 123 -3.86 11.27 2.15
N SER A 124 -3.70 12.45 2.74
CA SER A 124 -4.45 12.84 3.92
C SER A 124 -5.80 13.43 3.53
N TYR A 125 -6.82 13.15 4.33
CA TYR A 125 -8.16 13.68 4.13
C TYR A 125 -8.77 14.10 5.46
N ARG A 126 -9.77 14.99 5.37
CA ARG A 126 -10.64 15.33 6.47
C ARG A 126 -12.10 15.13 6.08
N LEU A 127 -12.94 14.95 7.09
CA LEU A 127 -14.39 14.88 6.93
C LEU A 127 -14.98 16.24 7.26
N GLU A 128 -15.65 16.86 6.31
CA GLU A 128 -16.41 18.10 6.49
C GLU A 128 -17.90 17.81 6.56
N HIS A 129 -18.57 18.48 7.48
CA HIS A 129 -20.02 18.41 7.59
C HIS A 129 -20.65 19.34 6.53
N VAL A 130 -21.51 18.78 5.70
CA VAL A 130 -22.29 19.50 4.72
C VAL A 130 -23.77 19.41 5.12
N GLN A 131 -24.40 20.55 5.31
CA GLN A 131 -25.82 20.62 5.62
C GLN A 131 -26.63 20.33 4.34
N LEU A 132 -27.59 19.40 4.43
CA LEU A 132 -28.40 18.94 3.31
C LEU A 132 -29.74 19.66 3.21
N GLY A 133 -30.25 20.21 4.30
CA GLY A 133 -31.53 20.90 4.38
C GLY A 133 -31.44 22.31 4.94
N HIS A 134 -32.48 23.12 4.69
CA HIS A 134 -32.58 24.49 5.23
C HIS A 134 -33.33 24.55 6.56
N VAL A 135 -33.98 23.46 6.98
CA VAL A 135 -34.95 23.47 8.09
C VAL A 135 -34.37 22.93 9.38
N ASP A 136 -33.50 21.92 9.32
CA ASP A 136 -32.88 21.31 10.49
C ASP A 136 -31.35 21.41 10.43
N PRO A 137 -30.70 22.14 11.37
CA PRO A 137 -29.24 22.25 11.42
C PRO A 137 -28.54 20.91 11.66
N THR A 138 -29.24 19.89 12.10
CA THR A 138 -28.71 18.53 12.30
C THR A 138 -28.82 17.65 11.07
N ASP A 139 -29.57 18.09 10.04
CA ASP A 139 -29.75 17.39 8.78
C ASP A 139 -28.55 17.63 7.86
N GLY A 140 -27.57 16.77 7.97
CA GLY A 140 -26.33 16.89 7.22
C GLY A 140 -25.63 15.56 6.99
N SER A 141 -24.60 15.60 6.16
CA SER A 141 -23.74 14.47 5.87
C SER A 141 -22.27 14.87 5.99
N LEU A 142 -21.40 13.89 6.11
CA LEU A 142 -19.96 14.09 6.06
C LEU A 142 -19.46 13.83 4.65
N VAL A 143 -18.68 14.76 4.12
CA VAL A 143 -17.97 14.58 2.84
C VAL A 143 -16.47 14.47 3.08
N VAL A 144 -15.82 13.66 2.26
CA VAL A 144 -14.36 13.54 2.26
C VAL A 144 -13.79 14.68 1.43
N VAL A 145 -12.89 15.46 2.01
CA VAL A 145 -12.15 16.50 1.32
C VAL A 145 -10.65 16.31 1.53
N PRO A 146 -9.80 16.69 0.56
CA PRO A 146 -8.36 16.66 0.76
C PRO A 146 -7.96 17.49 1.99
N ASP A 147 -6.97 17.04 2.75
CA ASP A 147 -6.43 17.77 3.89
C ASP A 147 -5.03 18.29 3.56
N ASP A 148 -4.97 19.39 2.82
CA ASP A 148 -3.73 20.04 2.43
C ASP A 148 -2.98 20.63 3.65
N ALA A 149 -3.69 20.93 4.74
CA ALA A 149 -3.11 21.46 5.97
C ALA A 149 -2.39 20.37 6.80
N ALA A 150 -2.77 19.11 6.64
CA ALA A 150 -2.06 17.97 7.24
C ALA A 150 -0.80 17.57 6.45
N GLY A 151 -0.36 18.41 5.49
CA GLY A 151 0.79 18.12 4.65
C GLY A 151 0.50 16.97 3.66
N GLY A 152 -0.67 17.00 3.04
CA GLY A 152 -1.01 16.17 1.88
C GLY A 152 -0.04 16.45 0.75
N THR A 153 0.64 15.46 0.27
CA THR A 153 1.89 15.48 -0.47
C THR A 153 3.07 15.96 0.38
N THR A 154 3.26 15.40 1.55
CA THR A 154 4.62 15.40 2.07
C THR A 154 5.41 14.52 1.13
N ASP A 155 6.31 15.13 0.41
CA ASP A 155 7.57 14.58 -0.10
C ASP A 155 8.42 13.99 1.05
N ARG A 156 7.76 13.60 2.12
CA ARG A 156 8.36 12.82 3.19
C ARG A 156 8.10 11.38 2.80
N PRO A 157 9.11 10.71 2.27
CA PRO A 157 8.97 9.31 1.90
C PRO A 157 8.39 8.58 3.10
N ALA A 158 7.34 7.78 2.85
CA ALA A 158 6.75 6.94 3.88
C ALA A 158 7.87 6.21 4.63
N PRO A 159 7.77 6.01 5.96
CA PRO A 159 8.83 5.39 6.70
C PRO A 159 9.17 4.05 6.04
N LEU A 160 10.39 3.95 5.56
CA LEU A 160 10.88 2.76 4.87
C LEU A 160 10.67 1.55 5.77
N ARG A 161 9.99 0.52 5.26
CA ARG A 161 9.70 -0.72 5.96
C ARG A 161 10.40 -1.90 5.27
N GLY A 162 10.57 -3.00 5.97
CA GLY A 162 11.14 -4.22 5.41
C GLY A 162 12.55 -4.02 4.85
N ASN A 163 12.81 -4.58 3.68
CA ASN A 163 14.15 -4.57 3.06
C ASN A 163 14.67 -3.18 2.70
N ALA A 164 13.80 -2.23 2.35
CA ALA A 164 14.20 -0.86 2.05
C ALA A 164 14.72 -0.14 3.30
N LYS A 165 14.10 -0.39 4.47
CA LYS A 165 14.59 0.12 5.74
C LYS A 165 15.94 -0.49 6.11
N ILE A 166 16.06 -1.82 6.03
CA ILE A 166 17.32 -2.53 6.30
C ILE A 166 18.44 -2.01 5.39
N LEU A 167 18.12 -1.77 4.11
CA LEU A 167 19.08 -1.25 3.15
C LEU A 167 19.53 0.18 3.49
N LEU A 168 18.62 1.02 3.96
CA LEU A 168 18.96 2.37 4.40
C LEU A 168 19.77 2.37 5.69
N ASP A 169 19.36 1.59 6.69
CA ASP A 169 20.09 1.43 7.95
C ASP A 169 21.53 0.91 7.68
N ALA A 170 21.68 0.01 6.69
CA ALA A 170 22.97 -0.47 6.23
C ALA A 170 23.82 0.63 5.56
N LEU A 171 23.19 1.55 4.81
CA LEU A 171 23.88 2.70 4.24
C LEU A 171 24.38 3.66 5.33
N ASP A 172 23.48 4.01 6.25
CA ASP A 172 23.80 4.92 7.35
C ASP A 172 24.98 4.37 8.17
N ARG A 173 24.95 3.09 8.52
CA ARG A 173 26.04 2.41 9.22
C ARG A 173 27.33 2.36 8.41
N ALA A 174 27.27 2.05 7.12
CA ALA A 174 28.45 2.04 6.25
C ALA A 174 29.08 3.43 6.11
N LEU A 175 28.27 4.49 6.06
CA LEU A 175 28.72 5.87 6.03
C LEU A 175 29.38 6.31 7.35
N ASP A 176 28.84 5.86 8.49
CA ASP A 176 29.41 6.16 9.81
C ASP A 176 30.77 5.49 10.02
N GLU A 177 30.89 4.22 9.63
CA GLU A 177 32.09 3.43 9.87
C GLU A 177 33.18 3.62 8.78
N SER A 178 32.78 3.80 7.51
CA SER A 178 33.69 3.78 6.34
C SER A 178 33.50 4.95 5.37
N GLY A 179 32.61 5.90 5.68
CA GLY A 179 32.33 7.02 4.79
C GLY A 179 33.49 8.02 4.73
N GLN A 180 33.76 8.51 3.53
CA GLN A 180 34.80 9.47 3.23
C GLN A 180 34.30 10.62 2.35
N LEU A 181 35.00 11.77 2.39
CA LEU A 181 34.73 12.86 1.48
C LEU A 181 35.43 12.59 0.14
N VAL A 182 34.66 12.67 -0.95
CA VAL A 182 35.17 12.42 -2.31
C VAL A 182 35.03 13.70 -3.13
N GLY A 183 36.13 14.17 -3.70
CA GLY A 183 36.18 15.41 -4.46
C GLY A 183 35.76 15.29 -5.93
N LEU A 184 34.66 14.58 -6.21
CA LEU A 184 34.08 14.45 -7.55
C LEU A 184 33.00 15.50 -7.75
N SER A 185 32.98 16.16 -8.92
CA SER A 185 32.02 17.22 -9.26
C SER A 185 30.55 16.76 -9.30
N GLN A 186 30.31 15.46 -9.48
CA GLN A 186 28.99 14.85 -9.54
C GLN A 186 28.43 14.48 -8.16
N ILE A 187 29.25 14.58 -7.12
CA ILE A 187 28.85 14.33 -5.74
C ILE A 187 28.70 15.67 -5.03
N PRO A 188 27.58 15.92 -4.32
CA PRO A 188 27.39 17.19 -3.61
C PRO A 188 28.52 17.45 -2.60
N GLN A 189 29.06 18.68 -2.57
CA GLN A 189 30.15 19.06 -1.67
C GLN A 189 29.78 18.80 -0.21
N GLY A 190 30.74 18.27 0.55
CA GLY A 190 30.59 18.00 1.97
C GLY A 190 29.80 16.71 2.31
N LYS A 191 29.32 15.98 1.32
CA LYS A 191 28.66 14.67 1.58
C LYS A 191 29.70 13.56 1.77
N ARG A 192 29.52 12.79 2.85
CA ARG A 192 30.27 11.53 3.02
C ARG A 192 29.71 10.49 2.09
N CYS A 193 30.59 9.74 1.46
CA CYS A 193 30.27 8.69 0.50
C CYS A 193 30.93 7.38 0.91
N VAL A 194 30.32 6.28 0.53
CA VAL A 194 30.89 4.95 0.69
C VAL A 194 30.80 4.20 -0.64
N ARG A 195 31.66 3.20 -0.84
CA ARG A 195 31.55 2.36 -2.04
C ARG A 195 30.28 1.49 -1.97
N VAL A 196 29.58 1.35 -3.10
CA VAL A 196 28.39 0.50 -3.23
C VAL A 196 28.67 -0.96 -2.80
N SER A 197 29.91 -1.45 -3.01
CA SER A 197 30.33 -2.78 -2.56
C SER A 197 30.29 -2.90 -1.02
N ILE A 198 30.79 -1.90 -0.31
CA ILE A 198 30.76 -1.85 1.16
C ILE A 198 29.32 -1.78 1.66
N TRP A 199 28.50 -0.88 1.11
CA TRP A 199 27.08 -0.80 1.44
C TRP A 199 26.37 -2.15 1.27
N ARG A 200 26.66 -2.86 0.18
CA ARG A 200 26.08 -4.18 -0.08
C ARG A 200 26.50 -5.22 0.97
N GLU A 201 27.73 -5.19 1.42
CA GLU A 201 28.21 -6.08 2.48
C GLU A 201 27.47 -5.85 3.80
N TYR A 202 27.29 -4.58 4.21
CA TYR A 202 26.51 -4.23 5.40
C TYR A 202 25.03 -4.70 5.26
N PHE A 203 24.42 -4.49 4.11
CA PHE A 203 23.05 -4.99 3.87
C PHE A 203 22.97 -6.51 4.00
N TYR A 204 23.93 -7.24 3.46
CA TYR A 204 23.95 -8.70 3.55
C TYR A 204 24.19 -9.20 4.97
N GLN A 205 24.96 -8.47 5.78
CA GLN A 205 25.17 -8.80 7.18
C GLN A 205 23.95 -8.51 8.06
N MET A 206 23.18 -7.48 7.75
CA MET A 206 22.00 -7.06 8.50
C MET A 206 20.74 -7.82 8.10
N SER A 207 20.74 -8.51 6.97
CA SER A 207 19.59 -9.24 6.46
C SER A 207 19.60 -10.69 6.92
N THR A 208 18.42 -11.22 7.26
CA THR A 208 18.22 -12.63 7.66
C THR A 208 17.86 -13.55 6.50
N GLN A 209 17.80 -13.03 5.26
CA GLN A 209 17.38 -13.78 4.08
C GLN A 209 18.54 -14.56 3.44
N GLU A 210 18.22 -15.59 2.66
CA GLU A 210 19.20 -16.34 1.87
C GLU A 210 19.84 -15.50 0.76
N ARG A 211 21.12 -15.76 0.44
CA ARG A 211 21.94 -14.95 -0.49
C ARG A 211 21.32 -14.76 -1.88
N ASP A 212 20.65 -15.76 -2.43
CA ASP A 212 20.04 -15.64 -3.76
C ASP A 212 18.84 -14.71 -3.78
N THR A 213 18.04 -14.72 -2.71
CA THR A 213 16.94 -13.78 -2.50
C THR A 213 17.46 -12.36 -2.29
N LEU A 214 18.55 -12.20 -1.53
CA LEU A 214 19.18 -10.90 -1.25
C LEU A 214 19.65 -10.19 -2.53
N ARG A 215 20.12 -10.92 -3.52
CA ARG A 215 20.59 -10.33 -4.79
C ARG A 215 19.46 -9.65 -5.57
N LYS A 216 18.29 -10.27 -5.64
CA LYS A 216 17.10 -9.70 -6.28
C LYS A 216 16.52 -8.54 -5.47
N THR A 217 16.48 -8.71 -4.15
CA THR A 217 16.02 -7.70 -3.20
C THR A 217 16.91 -6.46 -3.23
N TRP A 218 18.23 -6.62 -3.26
CA TRP A 218 19.19 -5.53 -3.39
C TRP A 218 18.87 -4.62 -4.56
N SER A 219 18.74 -5.19 -5.77
CA SER A 219 18.52 -4.40 -6.99
C SER A 219 17.25 -3.55 -6.89
N ARG A 220 16.13 -4.16 -6.49
CA ARG A 220 14.84 -3.46 -6.37
C ARG A 220 14.85 -2.38 -5.29
N ALA A 221 15.39 -2.71 -4.11
CA ALA A 221 15.41 -1.78 -2.98
C ALA A 221 16.38 -0.61 -3.23
N THR A 222 17.51 -0.85 -3.91
CA THR A 222 18.46 0.22 -4.30
C THR A 222 17.83 1.18 -5.30
N SER A 223 17.21 0.67 -6.38
CA SER A 223 16.52 1.53 -7.35
C SER A 223 15.50 2.42 -6.65
N ARG A 224 14.69 1.87 -5.76
CA ARG A 224 13.70 2.62 -5.00
C ARG A 224 14.31 3.75 -4.15
N LEU A 225 15.41 3.49 -3.43
CA LEU A 225 16.07 4.52 -2.61
C LEU A 225 16.68 5.63 -3.44
N VAL A 226 17.16 5.33 -4.63
CA VAL A 226 17.72 6.33 -5.56
C VAL A 226 16.58 7.14 -6.22
N GLU A 227 15.54 6.49 -6.71
CA GLU A 227 14.38 7.12 -7.33
C GLU A 227 13.62 8.03 -6.37
N SER A 228 13.51 7.64 -5.09
CA SER A 228 12.91 8.49 -4.03
C SER A 228 13.80 9.65 -3.57
N GLY A 229 15.01 9.81 -4.14
CA GLY A 229 15.95 10.83 -3.69
C GLY A 229 16.48 10.61 -2.28
N THR A 230 16.29 9.43 -1.69
CA THR A 230 16.76 9.10 -0.33
C THR A 230 18.27 8.92 -0.28
N CYS A 231 18.87 8.40 -1.35
CA CYS A 231 20.30 8.34 -1.56
C CYS A 231 20.66 8.70 -3.00
N GLY A 232 21.87 9.21 -3.21
CA GLY A 232 22.43 9.45 -4.53
C GLY A 232 23.53 8.44 -4.84
N THR A 233 23.69 8.11 -6.13
CA THR A 233 24.76 7.21 -6.59
C THR A 233 25.48 7.82 -7.78
N TRP A 234 26.80 7.62 -7.85
CA TRP A 234 27.62 7.96 -9.00
C TRP A 234 28.81 7.01 -9.13
N GLY A 235 28.84 6.27 -10.23
CA GLY A 235 29.86 5.23 -10.42
C GLY A 235 29.81 4.18 -9.32
N GLU A 236 30.90 4.05 -8.57
CA GLU A 236 30.97 3.12 -7.43
C GLU A 236 30.59 3.75 -6.08
N TRP A 237 30.17 5.02 -6.06
CA TRP A 237 29.90 5.78 -4.85
C TRP A 237 28.41 5.95 -4.57
N VAL A 238 28.07 5.91 -3.29
CA VAL A 238 26.73 6.18 -2.77
C VAL A 238 26.84 7.12 -1.57
N TRP A 239 25.85 7.99 -1.43
CA TRP A 239 25.74 8.95 -0.31
C TRP A 239 24.29 9.11 0.12
N ARG A 240 24.09 9.63 1.31
CA ARG A 240 22.78 10.01 1.84
C ARG A 240 22.39 11.41 1.31
N CYS A 241 21.17 11.53 0.75
CA CYS A 241 20.63 12.83 0.31
C CYS A 241 20.09 13.66 1.48
#